data_31681f2e8156f79eab4b3b9ab0909c6b
#
_entry.id   31681f2e8156f79eab4b3b9ab0909c6b
#
_cell.length_a   1.000
_cell.length_b   1.000
_cell.length_c   1.000
_cell.angle_alpha   90.00
_cell.angle_beta   90.00
_cell.angle_gamma   90.00
#
_symmetry.space_group_name_H-M   'P 1'
#
loop_
_entity.id
_entity.type
_entity.pdbx_description
1 polymer ?
#
loop_
_entity_poly.entity_id
_entity_poly.type
_entity_poly.pdbx_seq_one_letter_code
_entity_poly.pdbx_strand_id
1 'polypeptide(L)'
;MLAHVGFRCVALDDRPEFARKELFPDAEEVILCDFEHLSKSIAVTAEDYACVMTRGHAFDAVVQAQMLMTEACYIGVIGSAKKKAGVYKRLKEEYGFPDEVFERITSPIGLPIKAETPAEIAISVAAQMIEFRARRNEA
;
A
#
# COMPACT_ATOMS: atom_id res chain seq x y z
N MET A 1 9.64 3.37 10.41
CA MET A 1 10.75 3.27 9.41
C MET A 1 10.62 4.29 8.29
N LEU A 2 9.51 4.33 7.58
CA LEU A 2 9.33 5.26 6.46
C LEU A 2 9.44 6.72 6.88
N ALA A 3 8.88 7.10 8.02
CA ALA A 3 9.00 8.46 8.53
C ALA A 3 10.45 8.86 8.77
N HIS A 4 11.26 7.92 9.26
CA HIS A 4 12.68 8.16 9.52
C HIS A 4 13.47 8.50 8.26
N VAL A 5 13.09 7.94 7.12
CA VAL A 5 13.77 8.18 5.84
C VAL A 5 13.08 9.24 4.98
N GLY A 6 12.22 10.05 5.57
CA GLY A 6 11.70 11.26 4.97
C GLY A 6 10.32 11.17 4.32
N PHE A 7 9.60 10.08 4.51
CA PHE A 7 8.22 10.00 4.05
C PHE A 7 7.25 10.56 5.09
N ARG A 8 6.25 11.29 4.63
CA ARG A 8 5.15 11.75 5.48
C ARG A 8 4.11 10.64 5.52
N CYS A 9 3.93 10.02 6.69
CA CYS A 9 3.12 8.82 6.82
C CYS A 9 1.72 9.12 7.34
N VAL A 10 0.72 8.55 6.68
CA VAL A 10 -0.67 8.54 7.14
C VAL A 10 -1.06 7.08 7.29
N ALA A 11 -1.46 6.68 8.48
CA ALA A 11 -1.88 5.31 8.76
C ALA A 11 -3.41 5.24 8.75
N LEU A 12 -3.94 4.26 8.03
CA LEU A 12 -5.39 4.03 7.92
C LEU A 12 -5.71 2.62 8.40
N ASP A 13 -6.74 2.49 9.23
CA ASP A 13 -7.26 1.20 9.66
C ASP A 13 -8.77 1.33 9.85
N ASP A 14 -9.50 0.23 9.69
CA ASP A 14 -10.94 0.20 9.87
C ASP A 14 -11.35 -0.23 11.28
N ARG A 15 -10.38 -0.48 12.14
CA ARG A 15 -10.61 -0.95 13.52
C ARG A 15 -10.24 0.12 14.51
N PRO A 16 -11.20 0.57 15.36
CA PRO A 16 -10.93 1.63 16.35
C PRO A 16 -9.78 1.30 17.30
N GLU A 17 -9.62 0.02 17.69
CA GLU A 17 -8.58 -0.41 18.62
C GLU A 17 -7.17 -0.30 18.01
N PHE A 18 -7.04 -0.23 16.67
CA PHE A 18 -5.76 -0.10 15.99
C PHE A 18 -5.56 1.26 15.33
N ALA A 19 -6.61 1.99 15.02
CA ALA A 19 -6.52 3.33 14.42
C ALA A 19 -6.28 4.37 15.51
N ARG A 20 -5.14 4.24 16.21
CA ARG A 20 -4.79 5.11 17.34
C ARG A 20 -3.40 5.68 17.17
N LYS A 21 -3.25 6.97 17.44
CA LYS A 21 -1.99 7.69 17.30
C LYS A 21 -0.87 7.06 18.13
N GLU A 22 -1.20 6.48 19.28
CA GLU A 22 -0.23 5.85 20.19
C GLU A 22 0.50 4.66 19.53
N LEU A 23 -0.16 3.99 18.58
CA LEU A 23 0.43 2.86 17.87
C LEU A 23 1.30 3.31 16.67
N PHE A 24 1.12 4.56 16.21
CA PHE A 24 1.87 5.12 15.09
C PHE A 24 2.39 6.51 15.46
N PRO A 25 3.30 6.59 16.46
CA PRO A 25 3.73 7.89 16.97
C PRO A 25 4.43 8.77 15.93
N ASP A 26 5.04 8.17 14.92
CA ASP A 26 5.77 8.91 13.88
C ASP A 26 4.90 9.24 12.66
N ALA A 27 3.66 8.78 12.64
CA ALA A 27 2.74 9.13 11.56
C ALA A 27 2.24 10.56 11.72
N GLU A 28 2.11 11.27 10.62
CA GLU A 28 1.54 12.62 10.61
C GLU A 28 0.08 12.59 11.02
N GLU A 29 -0.63 11.55 10.60
CA GLU A 29 -2.05 11.37 10.86
C GLU A 29 -2.40 9.89 10.95
N VAL A 30 -3.37 9.56 11.80
CA VAL A 30 -3.93 8.19 11.89
C VAL A 30 -5.43 8.31 11.73
N ILE A 31 -5.98 7.59 10.76
CA ILE A 31 -7.38 7.72 10.36
C ILE A 31 -8.13 6.40 10.54
N LEU A 32 -9.25 6.44 11.27
CA LEU A 32 -10.22 5.36 11.28
C LEU A 32 -11.06 5.51 10.00
N CYS A 33 -10.99 4.53 9.11
CA CYS A 33 -11.61 4.64 7.79
C CYS A 33 -12.46 3.43 7.46
N ASP A 34 -13.27 3.59 6.41
CA ASP A 34 -13.99 2.49 5.77
C ASP A 34 -13.19 2.08 4.54
N PHE A 35 -12.66 0.86 4.53
CA PHE A 35 -11.85 0.36 3.41
C PHE A 35 -12.62 0.27 2.10
N GLU A 36 -13.94 0.23 2.13
CA GLU A 36 -14.75 0.24 0.91
C GLU A 36 -14.90 1.63 0.32
N HIS A 37 -14.62 2.67 1.10
CA HIS A 37 -14.82 4.06 0.69
C HIS A 37 -13.65 4.94 1.13
N LEU A 38 -12.45 4.63 0.67
CA LEU A 38 -11.22 5.34 1.07
C LEU A 38 -11.25 6.82 0.68
N SER A 39 -11.88 7.16 -0.43
CA SER A 39 -11.97 8.55 -0.90
C SER A 39 -12.71 9.48 0.07
N LYS A 40 -13.50 8.92 0.99
CA LYS A 40 -14.16 9.71 2.04
C LYS A 40 -13.20 10.15 3.14
N SER A 41 -12.08 9.45 3.27
CA SER A 41 -11.10 9.70 4.32
C SER A 41 -9.83 10.38 3.83
N ILE A 42 -9.40 10.10 2.59
CA ILE A 42 -8.17 10.66 2.02
C ILE A 42 -8.36 11.01 0.54
N ALA A 43 -7.55 11.97 0.09
CA ALA A 43 -7.40 12.29 -1.31
C ALA A 43 -5.98 11.90 -1.73
N VAL A 44 -5.86 10.92 -2.65
CA VAL A 44 -4.58 10.40 -3.12
C VAL A 44 -4.19 11.11 -4.41
N THR A 45 -2.97 11.61 -4.47
CA THR A 45 -2.44 12.36 -5.61
C THR A 45 -1.29 11.61 -6.28
N ALA A 46 -0.80 12.15 -7.39
CA ALA A 46 0.35 11.59 -8.12
C ALA A 46 1.67 11.63 -7.32
N GLU A 47 1.69 12.35 -6.20
CA GLU A 47 2.86 12.43 -5.32
C GLU A 47 2.81 11.38 -4.21
N ASP A 48 1.72 10.64 -4.09
CA ASP A 48 1.48 9.74 -2.98
C ASP A 48 1.87 8.30 -3.28
N TYR A 49 2.35 7.64 -2.23
CA TYR A 49 2.76 6.23 -2.21
C TYR A 49 1.75 5.46 -1.36
N ALA A 50 1.17 4.41 -1.92
CA ALA A 50 0.23 3.57 -1.19
C ALA A 50 0.89 2.25 -0.81
N CYS A 51 0.88 1.94 0.49
CA CYS A 51 1.32 0.65 1.01
C CYS A 51 0.09 -0.10 1.50
N VAL A 52 -0.32 -1.12 0.76
CA VAL A 52 -1.53 -1.88 1.06
C VAL A 52 -1.15 -3.10 1.89
N MET A 53 -1.53 -3.08 3.16
CA MET A 53 -1.19 -4.11 4.14
C MET A 53 -2.44 -4.60 4.87
N THR A 54 -3.55 -4.70 4.16
CA THR A 54 -4.82 -5.16 4.72
C THR A 54 -4.76 -6.64 5.08
N ARG A 55 -5.57 -7.03 6.07
CA ARG A 55 -5.67 -8.41 6.53
C ARG A 55 -6.76 -9.15 5.76
N GLY A 56 -6.44 -10.40 5.41
CA GLY A 56 -7.40 -11.32 4.83
C GLY A 56 -7.87 -10.92 3.44
N HIS A 57 -8.67 -11.81 2.84
CA HIS A 57 -9.11 -11.65 1.45
C HIS A 57 -10.22 -10.62 1.27
N ALA A 58 -10.93 -10.27 2.35
CA ALA A 58 -12.12 -9.41 2.26
C ALA A 58 -11.80 -8.02 1.69
N PHE A 59 -10.65 -7.44 2.08
CA PHE A 59 -10.31 -6.07 1.71
C PHE A 59 -9.21 -5.95 0.65
N ASP A 60 -8.49 -7.04 0.37
CA ASP A 60 -7.34 -6.98 -0.55
C ASP A 60 -7.74 -6.41 -1.92
N ALA A 61 -8.79 -6.94 -2.54
CA ALA A 61 -9.20 -6.50 -3.87
C ALA A 61 -9.85 -5.11 -3.85
N VAL A 62 -10.71 -4.84 -2.87
CA VAL A 62 -11.43 -3.56 -2.83
C VAL A 62 -10.49 -2.38 -2.61
N VAL A 63 -9.47 -2.53 -1.76
CA VAL A 63 -8.49 -1.47 -1.52
C VAL A 63 -7.62 -1.27 -2.76
N GLN A 64 -7.13 -2.35 -3.36
CA GLN A 64 -6.30 -2.24 -4.56
C GLN A 64 -7.09 -1.65 -5.73
N ALA A 65 -8.36 -2.01 -5.89
CA ALA A 65 -9.21 -1.44 -6.92
C ALA A 65 -9.32 0.09 -6.77
N GLN A 66 -9.53 0.55 -5.54
CA GLN A 66 -9.60 1.99 -5.28
C GLN A 66 -8.27 2.69 -5.56
N MET A 67 -7.14 2.08 -5.16
CA MET A 67 -5.83 2.67 -5.43
C MET A 67 -5.53 2.74 -6.92
N LEU A 68 -5.95 1.74 -7.71
CA LEU A 68 -5.81 1.77 -9.16
C LEU A 68 -6.64 2.86 -9.82
N MET A 69 -7.69 3.34 -9.16
CA MET A 69 -8.50 4.46 -9.64
C MET A 69 -7.87 5.81 -9.33
N THR A 70 -6.81 5.84 -8.52
CA THR A 70 -6.09 7.08 -8.18
C THR A 70 -4.86 7.23 -9.05
N GLU A 71 -4.19 8.40 -8.92
CA GLU A 71 -2.95 8.67 -9.61
C GLU A 71 -1.71 8.31 -8.78
N ALA A 72 -1.87 7.58 -7.67
CA ALA A 72 -0.76 7.21 -6.80
C ALA A 72 0.46 6.75 -7.61
N CYS A 73 1.63 7.30 -7.30
CA CYS A 73 2.84 6.98 -8.07
C CYS A 73 3.42 5.60 -7.72
N TYR A 74 3.06 5.07 -6.57
CA TYR A 74 3.52 3.77 -6.10
C TYR A 74 2.38 3.06 -5.38
N ILE A 75 2.16 1.80 -5.73
CA ILE A 75 1.17 0.95 -5.05
C ILE A 75 1.88 -0.35 -4.70
N GLY A 76 2.29 -0.48 -3.45
CA GLY A 76 2.94 -1.69 -2.95
C GLY A 76 1.96 -2.52 -2.15
N VAL A 77 1.96 -3.84 -2.35
CA VAL A 77 1.01 -4.74 -1.70
C VAL A 77 1.75 -5.89 -1.03
N ILE A 78 1.45 -6.12 0.25
CA ILE A 78 1.98 -7.26 0.98
C ILE A 78 1.22 -8.53 0.61
N GLY A 79 1.91 -9.67 0.57
CA GLY A 79 1.27 -10.97 0.33
C GLY A 79 2.09 -11.92 -0.52
N SER A 80 1.61 -13.17 -0.59
CA SER A 80 2.26 -14.22 -1.37
C SER A 80 1.88 -14.17 -2.85
N ALA A 81 2.64 -14.88 -3.69
CA ALA A 81 2.33 -14.99 -5.13
C ALA A 81 0.95 -15.60 -5.37
N LYS A 82 0.55 -16.58 -4.57
CA LYS A 82 -0.78 -17.21 -4.66
C LYS A 82 -1.90 -16.22 -4.35
N LYS A 83 -1.72 -15.42 -3.30
CA LYS A 83 -2.68 -14.39 -2.89
C LYS A 83 -2.80 -13.32 -3.98
N LYS A 84 -1.67 -12.90 -4.52
CA LYS A 84 -1.60 -11.94 -5.63
C LYS A 84 -2.42 -12.42 -6.84
N ALA A 85 -2.24 -13.67 -7.25
CA ALA A 85 -2.96 -14.22 -8.40
C ALA A 85 -4.47 -14.20 -8.18
N GLY A 86 -4.93 -14.55 -6.98
CA GLY A 86 -6.36 -14.53 -6.62
C GLY A 86 -6.94 -13.13 -6.66
N VAL A 87 -6.21 -12.14 -6.13
CA VAL A 87 -6.66 -10.76 -6.16
C VAL A 87 -6.71 -10.21 -7.58
N TYR A 88 -5.71 -10.48 -8.41
CA TYR A 88 -5.68 -10.03 -9.79
C TYR A 88 -6.84 -10.61 -10.59
N LYS A 89 -7.19 -11.87 -10.36
CA LYS A 89 -8.35 -12.48 -10.98
C LYS A 89 -9.64 -11.74 -10.63
N ARG A 90 -9.82 -11.38 -9.35
CA ARG A 90 -10.97 -10.61 -8.90
C ARG A 90 -11.00 -9.20 -9.51
N LEU A 91 -9.84 -8.54 -9.59
CA LEU A 91 -9.75 -7.21 -10.18
C LEU A 91 -10.14 -7.22 -11.66
N LYS A 92 -9.80 -8.28 -12.38
CA LYS A 92 -10.19 -8.43 -13.79
C LYS A 92 -11.68 -8.77 -13.93
N GLU A 93 -12.15 -9.76 -13.19
CA GLU A 93 -13.51 -10.28 -13.34
C GLU A 93 -14.58 -9.40 -12.70
N GLU A 94 -14.33 -8.89 -11.51
CA GLU A 94 -15.32 -8.10 -10.76
C GLU A 94 -15.25 -6.60 -11.03
N TYR A 95 -14.06 -6.08 -11.32
CA TYR A 95 -13.85 -4.64 -11.51
C TYR A 95 -13.51 -4.25 -12.95
N GLY A 96 -13.27 -5.22 -13.82
CA GLY A 96 -13.04 -4.96 -15.24
C GLY A 96 -11.70 -4.33 -15.58
N PHE A 97 -10.69 -4.42 -14.72
CA PHE A 97 -9.38 -3.87 -15.00
C PHE A 97 -8.65 -4.69 -16.07
N PRO A 98 -8.01 -4.02 -17.06
CA PRO A 98 -7.16 -4.72 -18.03
C PRO A 98 -5.82 -5.09 -17.40
N ASP A 99 -5.09 -6.03 -18.02
CA ASP A 99 -3.82 -6.52 -17.49
C ASP A 99 -2.76 -5.40 -17.34
N GLU A 100 -2.79 -4.40 -18.20
CA GLU A 100 -1.81 -3.32 -18.22
C GLU A 100 -1.75 -2.53 -16.92
N VAL A 101 -2.86 -2.39 -16.20
CA VAL A 101 -2.88 -1.62 -14.95
C VAL A 101 -2.11 -2.31 -13.83
N PHE A 102 -1.92 -3.64 -13.92
CA PHE A 102 -1.22 -4.39 -12.88
C PHE A 102 0.27 -4.08 -12.82
N GLU A 103 0.82 -3.48 -13.87
CA GLU A 103 2.20 -2.98 -13.86
C GLU A 103 2.41 -1.87 -12.83
N ARG A 104 1.34 -1.20 -12.44
CA ARG A 104 1.38 -0.17 -11.39
C ARG A 104 1.47 -0.75 -9.98
N ILE A 105 1.22 -2.05 -9.81
CA ILE A 105 1.23 -2.70 -8.50
C ILE A 105 2.56 -3.42 -8.31
N THR A 106 3.24 -3.10 -7.20
CA THR A 106 4.44 -3.81 -6.76
C THR A 106 4.01 -4.85 -5.72
N SER A 107 4.03 -6.12 -6.09
CA SER A 107 3.64 -7.21 -5.21
C SER A 107 4.54 -8.43 -5.45
N PRO A 108 5.16 -8.99 -4.42
CA PRO A 108 5.13 -8.52 -3.02
C PRO A 108 5.88 -7.20 -2.86
N ILE A 109 5.42 -6.40 -1.89
CA ILE A 109 6.08 -5.13 -1.56
C ILE A 109 7.46 -5.39 -0.97
N GLY A 110 8.41 -4.52 -1.31
CA GLY A 110 9.76 -4.58 -0.75
C GLY A 110 10.80 -5.25 -1.66
N LEU A 111 12.07 -5.01 -1.38
CA LEU A 111 13.15 -5.68 -2.09
C LEU A 111 13.28 -7.13 -1.62
N PRO A 112 13.69 -8.07 -2.52
CA PRO A 112 13.78 -9.49 -2.17
C PRO A 112 15.04 -9.83 -1.37
N ILE A 113 15.09 -9.40 -0.13
CA ILE A 113 16.22 -9.60 0.79
C ILE A 113 16.02 -10.78 1.74
N LYS A 114 14.98 -11.58 1.51
CA LYS A 114 14.60 -12.71 2.37
C LYS A 114 14.24 -12.25 3.80
N ALA A 115 13.56 -11.11 3.89
CA ALA A 115 13.10 -10.56 5.17
C ALA A 115 12.07 -11.49 5.81
N GLU A 116 12.20 -11.75 7.11
CA GLU A 116 11.31 -12.64 7.86
C GLU A 116 10.57 -11.92 8.98
N THR A 117 11.26 -11.07 9.73
CA THR A 117 10.64 -10.34 10.85
C THR A 117 9.94 -9.09 10.35
N PRO A 118 8.95 -8.55 11.11
CA PRO A 118 8.32 -7.28 10.76
C PRO A 118 9.33 -6.15 10.58
N ALA A 119 10.38 -6.09 11.41
CA ALA A 119 11.43 -5.07 11.28
C ALA A 119 12.20 -5.23 9.97
N GLU A 120 12.54 -6.46 9.60
CA GLU A 120 13.22 -6.75 8.35
C GLU A 120 12.35 -6.42 7.14
N ILE A 121 11.08 -6.75 7.21
CA ILE A 121 10.11 -6.41 6.16
C ILE A 121 10.03 -4.89 6.01
N ALA A 122 10.02 -4.16 7.12
CA ALA A 122 10.02 -2.70 7.09
C ALA A 122 11.26 -2.14 6.38
N ILE A 123 12.43 -2.75 6.61
CA ILE A 123 13.67 -2.36 5.91
C ILE A 123 13.57 -2.63 4.42
N SER A 124 13.06 -3.80 4.04
CA SER A 124 12.84 -4.18 2.64
C SER A 124 11.94 -3.19 1.91
N VAL A 125 10.83 -2.83 2.55
CA VAL A 125 9.86 -1.87 2.00
C VAL A 125 10.48 -0.48 1.87
N ALA A 126 11.14 -0.01 2.93
CA ALA A 126 11.77 1.31 2.93
C ALA A 126 12.86 1.40 1.85
N ALA A 127 13.69 0.37 1.71
CA ALA A 127 14.73 0.33 0.70
C ALA A 127 14.14 0.44 -0.72
N GLN A 128 13.08 -0.31 -1.01
CA GLN A 128 12.43 -0.25 -2.31
C GLN A 128 11.82 1.12 -2.59
N MET A 129 11.18 1.72 -1.60
CA MET A 129 10.56 3.04 -1.76
C MET A 129 11.60 4.14 -1.94
N ILE A 130 12.75 4.04 -1.26
CA ILE A 130 13.87 4.97 -1.45
C ILE A 130 14.37 4.88 -2.89
N GLU A 131 14.59 3.67 -3.40
CA GLU A 131 15.02 3.46 -4.77
C GLU A 131 14.00 4.03 -5.77
N PHE A 132 12.73 3.73 -5.56
CA PHE A 132 11.66 4.24 -6.42
C PHE A 132 11.63 5.76 -6.43
N ARG A 133 11.72 6.39 -5.26
CA ARG A 133 11.73 7.85 -5.13
C ARG A 133 12.92 8.47 -5.87
N ALA A 134 14.09 7.88 -5.72
CA ALA A 134 15.29 8.35 -6.41
C ALA A 134 15.14 8.28 -7.93
N ARG A 135 14.63 7.18 -8.47
CA ARG A 135 14.41 7.01 -9.90
C ARG A 135 13.36 7.98 -10.43
N ARG A 136 12.31 8.21 -9.66
CA ARG A 136 11.25 9.15 -10.03
C ARG A 136 11.78 10.58 -10.13
N ASN A 137 12.69 10.96 -9.25
CA ASN A 137 13.27 12.30 -9.24
C ASN A 137 14.29 12.51 -10.38
N GLU A 138 14.81 11.45 -10.97
CA GLU A 138 15.70 11.52 -12.12
C GLU A 138 14.95 11.72 -13.44
N ALA A 139 13.67 11.41 -13.46
CA ALA A 139 12.85 11.44 -14.67
C ALA A 139 12.52 12.89 -15.13
#